data_20195e550aa9a5f0c52e9b357c2b270d
#
_entry.id   20195e550aa9a5f0c52e9b357c2b270d
#
_cell.length_a   1.000
_cell.length_b   1.000
_cell.length_c   1.000
_cell.angle_alpha   90.00
_cell.angle_beta   90.00
_cell.angle_gamma   90.00
#
_symmetry.space_group_name_H-M   'P 1'
#
loop_
_entity.id
_entity.type
_entity.pdbx_description
1 polymer ?
#
loop_
_entity_poly.entity_id
_entity_poly.type
_entity_poly.pdbx_seq_one_letter_code
_entity_poly.pdbx_strand_id
1 'polypeptide(L)'
;MSTGAVVPPVPGRRPVLPRALVMLLGAASAVIVLGGLRATAWLIGPAFLALVLVVALHPVQGWLRRHGWPGWLTTLVLVLLVVGVLAVLALVVVVSLAQLAALLPQYAGRAEELLQDLAGSLEGLGVPPAQLQDAADDLDPARLVVLIGSLLAGLSSAVSSVVFLGCLLLFLSLEAGGIDRRLAAVADDRPGLVTALLSFARSTRSYLVVSTVFGLVVGLLDAVVLAVVGVPLPLLWGVLAFLTNYVPNVGFVIGLVPPALLALLALGVPEMLVVIAAYCVLNFVIQSLIQPRFVGDSVGLAMTTTFIALVFWAWLLGPLGALLAIPLTLLAKALLVDVDPTAHWATALAGSLAPEQRAPRRGRRARAARGAAPATPPTTVVVPRS
;
A
#
# COMPACT_ATOMS: atom_id res chain seq x y z
N MET A 1 57.50 57.04 -10.30
CA MET A 1 56.95 55.77 -10.74
C MET A 1 55.97 55.30 -9.69
N SER A 2 54.66 55.54 -9.88
CA SER A 2 53.60 55.18 -8.92
C SER A 2 53.06 53.82 -9.34
N THR A 3 53.31 52.80 -8.51
CA THR A 3 52.78 51.44 -8.68
C THR A 3 51.31 51.45 -8.24
N GLY A 4 50.37 51.48 -9.20
CA GLY A 4 48.94 51.35 -8.93
C GLY A 4 48.65 49.92 -8.44
N ALA A 5 48.22 49.83 -7.16
CA ALA A 5 47.71 48.60 -6.58
C ALA A 5 46.40 48.19 -7.27
N VAL A 6 46.40 47.06 -7.98
CA VAL A 6 45.21 46.44 -8.55
C VAL A 6 44.41 45.85 -7.37
N VAL A 7 43.27 46.48 -7.04
CA VAL A 7 42.31 45.94 -6.08
C VAL A 7 41.58 44.74 -6.71
N PRO A 8 41.67 43.52 -6.10
CA PRO A 8 40.97 42.37 -6.65
C PRO A 8 39.46 42.59 -6.59
N PRO A 9 38.69 42.13 -7.60
CA PRO A 9 37.23 42.26 -7.62
C PRO A 9 36.60 41.51 -6.44
N VAL A 10 35.78 42.24 -5.66
CA VAL A 10 35.02 41.69 -4.53
C VAL A 10 34.03 40.64 -5.13
N PRO A 11 34.05 39.38 -4.68
CA PRO A 11 33.15 38.37 -5.18
C PRO A 11 31.71 38.85 -4.84
N GLY A 12 30.90 39.11 -5.88
CA GLY A 12 29.53 39.55 -5.75
C GLY A 12 28.73 38.55 -4.90
N ARG A 13 28.20 39.01 -3.78
CA ARG A 13 27.25 38.26 -2.97
C ARG A 13 26.08 37.91 -3.84
N ARG A 14 25.95 36.61 -4.21
CA ARG A 14 24.74 36.10 -4.84
C ARG A 14 23.56 36.46 -3.94
N PRO A 15 22.48 37.08 -4.45
CA PRO A 15 21.31 37.40 -3.64
C PRO A 15 20.74 36.08 -3.08
N VAL A 16 20.93 35.87 -1.77
CA VAL A 16 20.34 34.74 -1.07
C VAL A 16 18.88 35.13 -0.84
N LEU A 17 17.96 34.48 -1.54
CA LEU A 17 16.53 34.67 -1.35
C LEU A 17 16.18 34.47 0.14
N PRO A 18 15.31 35.35 0.72
CA PRO A 18 14.85 35.16 2.09
C PRO A 18 14.25 33.76 2.29
N ARG A 19 14.58 33.11 3.40
CA ARG A 19 14.10 31.75 3.71
C ARG A 19 12.58 31.63 3.63
N ALA A 20 11.86 32.67 4.07
CA ALA A 20 10.40 32.73 3.97
C ALA A 20 9.91 32.69 2.50
N LEU A 21 10.60 33.40 1.59
CA LEU A 21 10.25 33.38 0.17
C LEU A 21 10.50 32.01 -0.48
N VAL A 22 11.62 31.35 -0.11
CA VAL A 22 11.92 29.98 -0.58
C VAL A 22 10.86 29.00 -0.10
N MET A 23 10.43 29.10 1.17
CA MET A 23 9.37 28.25 1.74
C MET A 23 8.01 28.51 1.04
N LEU A 24 7.65 29.78 0.82
CA LEU A 24 6.41 30.14 0.14
C LEU A 24 6.39 29.67 -1.31
N LEU A 25 7.49 29.86 -2.04
CA LEU A 25 7.61 29.37 -3.43
C LEU A 25 7.56 27.83 -3.48
N GLY A 26 8.22 27.15 -2.52
CA GLY A 26 8.16 25.70 -2.39
C GLY A 26 6.75 25.20 -2.11
N ALA A 27 6.04 25.83 -1.18
CA ALA A 27 4.65 25.51 -0.87
C ALA A 27 3.72 25.77 -2.06
N ALA A 28 3.85 26.92 -2.73
CA ALA A 28 3.07 27.23 -3.93
C ALA A 28 3.31 26.23 -5.06
N SER A 29 4.57 25.88 -5.32
CA SER A 29 4.93 24.86 -6.32
C SER A 29 4.36 23.49 -5.95
N ALA A 30 4.40 23.09 -4.69
CA ALA A 30 3.81 21.84 -4.22
C ALA A 30 2.28 21.81 -4.45
N VAL A 31 1.56 22.90 -4.15
CA VAL A 31 0.12 23.00 -4.39
C VAL A 31 -0.21 22.89 -5.89
N ILE A 32 0.56 23.57 -6.76
CA ILE A 32 0.37 23.50 -8.22
C ILE A 32 0.61 22.06 -8.71
N VAL A 33 1.69 21.42 -8.29
CA VAL A 33 2.01 20.04 -8.67
C VAL A 33 0.94 19.06 -8.19
N LEU A 34 0.51 19.17 -6.93
CA LEU A 34 -0.55 18.31 -6.38
C LEU A 34 -1.89 18.54 -7.06
N GLY A 35 -2.23 19.82 -7.37
CA GLY A 35 -3.42 20.17 -8.15
C GLY A 35 -3.40 19.58 -9.56
N GLY A 36 -2.25 19.66 -10.24
CA GLY A 36 -2.04 19.03 -11.55
C GLY A 36 -2.13 17.50 -11.51
N LEU A 37 -1.51 16.86 -10.52
CA LEU A 37 -1.60 15.42 -10.31
C LEU A 37 -3.05 14.97 -10.04
N ARG A 38 -3.81 15.74 -9.25
CA ARG A 38 -5.21 15.45 -8.96
C ARG A 38 -6.09 15.61 -10.20
N ALA A 39 -5.87 16.67 -11.00
CA ALA A 39 -6.61 16.88 -12.25
C ALA A 39 -6.37 15.76 -13.28
N THR A 40 -5.18 15.13 -13.25
CA THR A 40 -4.79 14.03 -14.13
C THR A 40 -4.86 12.65 -13.44
N ALA A 41 -5.50 12.55 -12.27
CA ALA A 41 -5.60 11.32 -11.48
C ALA A 41 -6.23 10.15 -12.27
N TRP A 42 -7.19 10.45 -13.15
CA TRP A 42 -7.85 9.48 -14.03
C TRP A 42 -6.86 8.76 -14.97
N LEU A 43 -5.74 9.40 -15.33
CA LEU A 43 -4.68 8.84 -16.16
C LEU A 43 -3.57 8.24 -15.31
N ILE A 44 -3.12 8.96 -14.27
CA ILE A 44 -1.98 8.58 -13.43
C ILE A 44 -2.29 7.31 -12.63
N GLY A 45 -3.48 7.19 -12.06
CA GLY A 45 -3.88 6.02 -11.28
C GLY A 45 -3.76 4.71 -12.07
N PRO A 46 -4.46 4.56 -13.21
CA PRO A 46 -4.33 3.37 -14.06
C PRO A 46 -2.93 3.17 -14.63
N ALA A 47 -2.20 4.24 -14.98
CA ALA A 47 -0.84 4.14 -15.51
C ALA A 47 0.12 3.59 -14.44
N PHE A 48 0.01 4.06 -13.21
CA PHE A 48 0.81 3.55 -12.11
C PHE A 48 0.41 2.12 -11.71
N LEU A 49 -0.88 1.78 -11.74
CA LEU A 49 -1.34 0.41 -11.55
C LEU A 49 -0.74 -0.52 -12.61
N ALA A 50 -0.74 -0.12 -13.89
CA ALA A 50 -0.10 -0.89 -14.96
C ALA A 50 1.39 -1.09 -14.69
N LEU A 51 2.12 -0.03 -14.29
CA LEU A 51 3.53 -0.13 -13.93
C LEU A 51 3.77 -1.13 -12.80
N VAL A 52 2.99 -1.05 -11.74
CA VAL A 52 3.08 -1.92 -10.56
C VAL A 52 2.80 -3.37 -10.93
N LEU A 53 1.80 -3.64 -11.78
CA LEU A 53 1.49 -4.97 -12.29
C LEU A 53 2.61 -5.52 -13.18
N VAL A 54 3.19 -4.71 -14.07
CA VAL A 54 4.35 -5.10 -14.88
C VAL A 54 5.54 -5.47 -14.00
N VAL A 55 5.84 -4.66 -12.97
CA VAL A 55 6.91 -4.95 -12.00
C VAL A 55 6.64 -6.27 -11.25
N ALA A 56 5.39 -6.54 -10.88
CA ALA A 56 5.00 -7.78 -10.20
C ALA A 56 5.14 -9.00 -11.10
N LEU A 57 4.76 -8.88 -12.36
CA LEU A 57 4.73 -9.97 -13.34
C LEU A 57 6.07 -10.21 -14.05
N HIS A 58 7.03 -9.28 -13.94
CA HIS A 58 8.34 -9.39 -14.57
C HIS A 58 9.07 -10.73 -14.35
N PRO A 59 9.09 -11.34 -13.13
CA PRO A 59 9.74 -12.64 -12.94
C PRO A 59 8.99 -13.77 -13.66
N VAL A 60 7.65 -13.71 -13.73
CA VAL A 60 6.84 -14.70 -14.47
C VAL A 60 7.15 -14.59 -15.96
N GLN A 61 7.23 -13.36 -16.49
CA GLN A 61 7.64 -13.11 -17.86
C GLN A 61 9.04 -13.67 -18.15
N GLY A 62 10.00 -13.45 -17.26
CA GLY A 62 11.35 -13.99 -17.38
C GLY A 62 11.39 -15.51 -17.32
N TRP A 63 10.58 -16.13 -16.49
CA TRP A 63 10.47 -17.59 -16.38
C TRP A 63 9.91 -18.22 -17.68
N LEU A 64 8.80 -17.67 -18.22
CA LEU A 64 8.20 -18.13 -19.48
C LEU A 64 9.18 -18.02 -20.66
N ARG A 65 9.89 -16.89 -20.75
CA ARG A 65 10.93 -16.70 -21.80
C ARG A 65 12.07 -17.72 -21.70
N ARG A 66 12.50 -18.09 -20.50
CA ARG A 66 13.52 -19.13 -20.28
C ARG A 66 13.05 -20.51 -20.72
N HIS A 67 11.72 -20.76 -20.76
CA HIS A 67 11.12 -21.98 -21.29
C HIS A 67 10.85 -21.93 -22.81
N GLY A 68 11.46 -20.97 -23.53
CA GLY A 68 11.41 -20.88 -24.98
C GLY A 68 10.20 -20.13 -25.56
N TRP A 69 9.37 -19.49 -24.70
CA TRP A 69 8.23 -18.73 -25.20
C TRP A 69 8.69 -17.43 -25.88
N PRO A 70 8.17 -17.12 -27.09
CA PRO A 70 8.50 -15.86 -27.75
C PRO A 70 7.98 -14.67 -26.92
N GLY A 71 8.75 -13.58 -26.91
CA GLY A 71 8.49 -12.44 -26.03
C GLY A 71 7.09 -11.83 -26.22
N TRP A 72 6.59 -11.74 -27.44
CA TRP A 72 5.25 -11.21 -27.74
C TRP A 72 4.13 -12.09 -27.18
N LEU A 73 4.27 -13.42 -27.27
CA LEU A 73 3.29 -14.38 -26.75
C LEU A 73 3.25 -14.37 -25.22
N THR A 74 4.43 -14.28 -24.58
CA THR A 74 4.53 -14.14 -23.12
C THR A 74 3.82 -12.89 -22.64
N THR A 75 4.05 -11.75 -23.31
CA THR A 75 3.38 -10.48 -22.98
C THR A 75 1.87 -10.58 -23.16
N LEU A 76 1.41 -11.13 -24.30
CA LEU A 76 -0.02 -11.28 -24.60
C LEU A 76 -0.72 -12.15 -23.54
N VAL A 77 -0.13 -13.30 -23.20
CA VAL A 77 -0.72 -14.23 -22.20
C VAL A 77 -0.81 -13.57 -20.82
N LEU A 78 0.23 -12.84 -20.39
CA LEU A 78 0.20 -12.15 -19.09
C LEU A 78 -0.81 -11.01 -19.07
N VAL A 79 -0.91 -10.23 -20.14
CA VAL A 79 -1.93 -9.17 -20.25
C VAL A 79 -3.32 -9.75 -20.22
N LEU A 80 -3.59 -10.80 -21.02
CA LEU A 80 -4.89 -11.49 -21.03
C LEU A 80 -5.22 -12.12 -19.68
N LEU A 81 -4.23 -12.68 -18.98
CA LEU A 81 -4.41 -13.22 -17.63
C LEU A 81 -4.84 -12.11 -16.64
N VAL A 82 -4.13 -10.98 -16.62
CA VAL A 82 -4.46 -9.86 -15.71
C VAL A 82 -5.84 -9.28 -16.04
N VAL A 83 -6.08 -8.97 -17.32
CA VAL A 83 -7.37 -8.44 -17.78
C VAL A 83 -8.49 -9.44 -17.48
N GLY A 84 -8.26 -10.72 -17.71
CA GLY A 84 -9.23 -11.79 -17.42
C GLY A 84 -9.54 -11.89 -15.92
N VAL A 85 -8.53 -11.87 -15.06
CA VAL A 85 -8.73 -11.85 -13.59
C VAL A 85 -9.51 -10.62 -13.15
N LEU A 86 -9.14 -9.43 -13.63
CA LEU A 86 -9.85 -8.20 -13.31
C LEU A 86 -11.28 -8.20 -13.82
N ALA A 87 -11.52 -8.73 -15.02
CA ALA A 87 -12.86 -8.86 -15.60
C ALA A 87 -13.72 -9.84 -14.78
N VAL A 88 -13.18 -10.99 -14.37
CA VAL A 88 -13.88 -11.94 -13.50
C VAL A 88 -14.21 -11.32 -12.14
N LEU A 89 -13.25 -10.63 -11.51
CA LEU A 89 -13.49 -9.92 -10.24
C LEU A 89 -14.59 -8.87 -10.40
N ALA A 90 -14.51 -8.04 -11.45
CA ALA A 90 -15.53 -7.05 -11.76
C ALA A 90 -16.90 -7.69 -11.97
N LEU A 91 -16.97 -8.79 -12.73
CA LEU A 91 -18.22 -9.52 -12.98
C LEU A 91 -18.82 -10.06 -11.69
N VAL A 92 -18.00 -10.66 -10.81
CA VAL A 92 -18.45 -11.15 -9.49
C VAL A 92 -19.04 -10.00 -8.68
N VAL A 93 -18.35 -8.86 -8.61
CA VAL A 93 -18.82 -7.67 -7.88
C VAL A 93 -20.12 -7.14 -8.48
N VAL A 94 -20.22 -7.00 -9.81
CA VAL A 94 -21.44 -6.53 -10.51
C VAL A 94 -22.63 -7.43 -10.20
N VAL A 95 -22.49 -8.73 -10.42
CA VAL A 95 -23.58 -9.69 -10.20
C VAL A 95 -24.00 -9.72 -8.74
N SER A 96 -23.03 -9.68 -7.82
CA SER A 96 -23.31 -9.71 -6.38
C SER A 96 -23.96 -8.41 -5.89
N LEU A 97 -23.55 -7.23 -6.41
CA LEU A 97 -24.20 -5.96 -6.08
C LEU A 97 -25.63 -5.90 -6.64
N ALA A 98 -25.87 -6.45 -7.83
CA ALA A 98 -27.24 -6.56 -8.38
C ALA A 98 -28.11 -7.47 -7.50
N GLN A 99 -27.57 -8.58 -7.02
CA GLN A 99 -28.27 -9.47 -6.07
C GLN A 99 -28.51 -8.79 -4.72
N LEU A 100 -27.53 -8.05 -4.20
CA LEU A 100 -27.70 -7.28 -2.97
C LEU A 100 -28.80 -6.23 -3.09
N ALA A 101 -28.85 -5.49 -4.23
CA ALA A 101 -29.91 -4.53 -4.51
C ALA A 101 -31.31 -5.17 -4.52
N ALA A 102 -31.42 -6.40 -5.07
CA ALA A 102 -32.68 -7.16 -5.09
C ALA A 102 -33.08 -7.70 -3.71
N LEU A 103 -32.11 -7.97 -2.81
CA LEU A 103 -32.36 -8.49 -1.47
C LEU A 103 -32.67 -7.36 -0.46
N LEU A 104 -32.12 -6.17 -0.66
CA LEU A 104 -32.20 -5.08 0.33
C LEU A 104 -33.63 -4.70 0.75
N PRO A 105 -34.62 -4.62 -0.19
CA PRO A 105 -36.01 -4.30 0.19
C PRO A 105 -36.64 -5.29 1.17
N GLN A 106 -36.19 -6.55 1.16
CA GLN A 106 -36.71 -7.60 2.08
C GLN A 106 -36.31 -7.34 3.53
N TYR A 107 -35.23 -6.60 3.75
CA TYR A 107 -34.72 -6.28 5.11
C TYR A 107 -35.15 -4.89 5.60
N ALA A 108 -35.90 -4.11 4.81
CA ALA A 108 -36.34 -2.76 5.17
C ALA A 108 -37.15 -2.76 6.47
N GLY A 109 -38.17 -3.63 6.59
CA GLY A 109 -38.99 -3.72 7.81
C GLY A 109 -38.18 -4.13 9.04
N ARG A 110 -37.20 -5.05 8.87
CA ARG A 110 -36.33 -5.46 9.97
C ARG A 110 -35.38 -4.35 10.41
N ALA A 111 -34.88 -3.53 9.43
CA ALA A 111 -34.08 -2.37 9.75
C ALA A 111 -34.86 -1.33 10.56
N GLU A 112 -36.11 -1.07 10.18
CA GLU A 112 -37.01 -0.17 10.91
C GLU A 112 -37.29 -0.66 12.34
N GLU A 113 -37.61 -1.97 12.53
CA GLU A 113 -37.77 -2.57 13.85
C GLU A 113 -36.54 -2.39 14.73
N LEU A 114 -35.33 -2.70 14.19
CA LEU A 114 -34.08 -2.56 14.93
C LEU A 114 -33.77 -1.11 15.30
N LEU A 115 -34.10 -0.16 14.42
CA LEU A 115 -33.94 1.26 14.70
C LEU A 115 -34.87 1.74 15.78
N GLN A 116 -36.15 1.26 15.79
CA GLN A 116 -37.12 1.57 16.84
C GLN A 116 -36.68 0.99 18.19
N ASP A 117 -36.20 -0.24 18.23
CA ASP A 117 -35.70 -0.88 19.45
C ASP A 117 -34.45 -0.15 20.01
N LEU A 118 -33.56 0.26 19.14
CA LEU A 118 -32.39 1.07 19.49
C LEU A 118 -32.81 2.46 20.00
N ALA A 119 -33.77 3.12 19.32
CA ALA A 119 -34.29 4.41 19.73
C ALA A 119 -34.90 4.34 21.12
N GLY A 120 -35.76 3.34 21.42
CA GLY A 120 -36.34 3.13 22.74
C GLY A 120 -35.29 2.88 23.81
N SER A 121 -34.24 2.14 23.50
CA SER A 121 -33.11 1.88 24.41
C SER A 121 -32.28 3.12 24.70
N LEU A 122 -32.05 3.99 23.69
CA LEU A 122 -31.24 5.20 23.78
C LEU A 122 -32.00 6.37 24.42
N GLU A 123 -33.34 6.43 24.26
CA GLU A 123 -34.19 7.36 25.00
C GLU A 123 -34.04 7.15 26.51
N GLY A 124 -33.95 5.88 26.96
CA GLY A 124 -33.66 5.53 28.33
C GLY A 124 -32.29 6.01 28.84
N LEU A 125 -31.36 6.32 27.94
CA LEU A 125 -30.01 6.87 28.20
C LEU A 125 -29.94 8.39 28.01
N GLY A 126 -31.04 9.07 27.65
CA GLY A 126 -31.13 10.53 27.55
C GLY A 126 -30.74 11.10 26.16
N VAL A 127 -30.71 10.30 25.10
CA VAL A 127 -30.50 10.77 23.73
C VAL A 127 -31.80 11.33 23.16
N PRO A 128 -31.82 12.57 22.60
CA PRO A 128 -33.03 13.17 22.05
C PRO A 128 -33.55 12.38 20.82
N PRO A 129 -34.88 12.15 20.75
CA PRO A 129 -35.51 11.41 19.64
C PRO A 129 -35.22 11.99 18.23
N ALA A 130 -35.04 13.31 18.13
CA ALA A 130 -34.75 13.99 16.89
C ALA A 130 -33.41 13.54 16.24
N GLN A 131 -32.36 13.29 17.05
CA GLN A 131 -31.07 12.81 16.54
C GLN A 131 -31.15 11.36 16.06
N LEU A 132 -32.06 10.57 16.63
CA LEU A 132 -32.28 9.18 16.23
C LEU A 132 -33.09 9.10 14.93
N GLN A 133 -34.06 10.01 14.74
CA GLN A 133 -34.80 10.14 13.48
C GLN A 133 -33.91 10.57 12.32
N ASP A 134 -33.06 11.57 12.52
CA ASP A 134 -32.09 11.99 11.50
C ASP A 134 -31.18 10.83 11.08
N ALA A 135 -30.70 10.02 12.03
CA ALA A 135 -29.89 8.84 11.76
C ALA A 135 -30.69 7.71 11.06
N ALA A 136 -31.98 7.56 11.39
CA ALA A 136 -32.87 6.60 10.73
C ALA A 136 -33.18 7.00 9.28
N ASP A 137 -33.41 8.28 9.01
CA ASP A 137 -33.63 8.82 7.66
C ASP A 137 -32.40 8.68 6.75
N ASP A 138 -31.21 8.69 7.33
CA ASP A 138 -29.96 8.42 6.59
C ASP A 138 -29.79 6.94 6.22
N LEU A 139 -30.44 6.02 6.93
CA LEU A 139 -30.42 4.57 6.68
C LEU A 139 -31.58 4.10 5.80
N ASP A 140 -32.32 5.03 5.14
CA ASP A 140 -33.42 4.71 4.23
C ASP A 140 -32.97 3.64 3.18
N PRO A 141 -33.63 2.47 3.13
CA PRO A 141 -33.36 1.43 2.14
C PRO A 141 -33.41 1.93 0.70
N ALA A 142 -34.24 2.94 0.39
CA ALA A 142 -34.30 3.54 -0.94
C ALA A 142 -33.00 4.26 -1.29
N ARG A 143 -32.36 4.94 -0.33
CA ARG A 143 -31.04 5.56 -0.55
C ARG A 143 -29.94 4.52 -0.79
N LEU A 144 -30.00 3.38 -0.08
CA LEU A 144 -29.07 2.26 -0.29
C LEU A 144 -29.22 1.65 -1.68
N VAL A 145 -30.45 1.48 -2.19
CA VAL A 145 -30.72 1.03 -3.56
C VAL A 145 -30.17 2.03 -4.59
N VAL A 146 -30.36 3.33 -4.37
CA VAL A 146 -29.78 4.39 -5.23
C VAL A 146 -28.25 4.36 -5.20
N LEU A 147 -27.65 4.17 -4.02
CA LEU A 147 -26.18 4.04 -3.89
C LEU A 147 -25.67 2.81 -4.64
N ILE A 148 -26.29 1.65 -4.50
CA ILE A 148 -25.91 0.44 -5.25
C ILE A 148 -26.11 0.66 -6.75
N GLY A 149 -27.21 1.30 -7.15
CA GLY A 149 -27.45 1.69 -8.54
C GLY A 149 -26.35 2.59 -9.12
N SER A 150 -25.88 3.56 -8.32
CA SER A 150 -24.77 4.44 -8.70
C SER A 150 -23.42 3.68 -8.79
N LEU A 151 -23.18 2.70 -7.91
CA LEU A 151 -22.02 1.82 -7.99
C LEU A 151 -22.08 0.93 -9.24
N LEU A 152 -23.25 0.38 -9.58
CA LEU A 152 -23.46 -0.40 -10.80
C LEU A 152 -23.26 0.45 -12.07
N ALA A 153 -23.77 1.71 -12.08
CA ALA A 153 -23.53 2.64 -13.18
C ALA A 153 -22.03 3.01 -13.30
N GLY A 154 -21.33 3.14 -12.16
CA GLY A 154 -19.88 3.32 -12.13
C GLY A 154 -19.10 2.14 -12.71
N LEU A 155 -19.61 0.94 -12.59
CA LEU A 155 -18.98 -0.27 -13.14
C LEU A 155 -19.05 -0.35 -14.67
N SER A 156 -20.04 0.29 -15.32
CA SER A 156 -20.06 0.42 -16.79
C SER A 156 -18.87 1.24 -17.30
N SER A 157 -18.43 2.25 -16.55
CA SER A 157 -17.21 3.00 -16.84
C SER A 157 -15.94 2.18 -16.54
N ALA A 158 -16.02 1.17 -15.66
CA ALA A 158 -14.91 0.29 -15.34
C ALA A 158 -14.48 -0.56 -16.54
N VAL A 159 -15.40 -0.93 -17.44
CA VAL A 159 -15.06 -1.68 -18.67
C VAL A 159 -14.08 -0.87 -19.53
N SER A 160 -14.36 0.42 -19.75
CA SER A 160 -13.44 1.31 -20.48
C SER A 160 -12.09 1.45 -19.76
N SER A 161 -12.11 1.50 -18.43
CA SER A 161 -10.89 1.55 -17.61
C SER A 161 -10.07 0.25 -17.71
N VAL A 162 -10.72 -0.91 -17.75
CA VAL A 162 -10.04 -2.20 -17.93
C VAL A 162 -9.40 -2.30 -19.30
N VAL A 163 -10.10 -1.87 -20.37
CA VAL A 163 -9.52 -1.82 -21.74
C VAL A 163 -8.32 -0.86 -21.76
N PHE A 164 -8.44 0.32 -21.20
CA PHE A 164 -7.35 1.29 -21.11
C PHE A 164 -6.16 0.72 -20.33
N LEU A 165 -6.41 0.09 -19.18
CA LEU A 165 -5.38 -0.59 -18.38
C LEU A 165 -4.73 -1.72 -19.18
N GLY A 166 -5.51 -2.51 -19.94
CA GLY A 166 -4.99 -3.57 -20.81
C GLY A 166 -4.04 -3.03 -21.88
N CYS A 167 -4.38 -1.91 -22.53
CA CYS A 167 -3.51 -1.22 -23.47
C CYS A 167 -2.21 -0.74 -22.79
N LEU A 168 -2.30 -0.11 -21.63
CA LEU A 168 -1.14 0.32 -20.87
C LEU A 168 -0.23 -0.84 -20.47
N LEU A 169 -0.84 -1.93 -19.96
CA LEU A 169 -0.11 -3.16 -19.62
C LEU A 169 0.62 -3.73 -20.84
N LEU A 170 -0.04 -3.76 -22.01
CA LEU A 170 0.57 -4.25 -23.24
C LEU A 170 1.80 -3.42 -23.61
N PHE A 171 1.67 -2.09 -23.68
CA PHE A 171 2.78 -1.21 -24.05
C PHE A 171 3.93 -1.26 -23.03
N LEU A 172 3.62 -1.15 -21.72
CA LEU A 172 4.65 -1.21 -20.69
C LEU A 172 5.35 -2.59 -20.64
N SER A 173 4.61 -3.67 -20.85
CA SER A 173 5.19 -5.02 -20.84
C SER A 173 6.10 -5.27 -22.06
N LEU A 174 5.77 -4.70 -23.23
CA LEU A 174 6.64 -4.73 -24.40
C LEU A 174 7.95 -3.98 -24.14
N GLU A 175 7.87 -2.80 -23.51
CA GLU A 175 9.04 -1.99 -23.16
C GLU A 175 9.88 -2.58 -22.02
N ALA A 176 9.26 -3.29 -21.09
CA ALA A 176 9.93 -3.92 -19.95
C ALA A 176 11.03 -4.91 -20.39
N GLY A 177 10.93 -5.48 -21.59
CA GLY A 177 11.95 -6.37 -22.16
C GLY A 177 13.32 -5.73 -22.38
N GLY A 178 13.40 -4.38 -22.43
CA GLY A 178 14.65 -3.62 -22.60
C GLY A 178 15.14 -2.90 -21.34
N ILE A 179 14.42 -3.03 -20.23
CA ILE A 179 14.68 -2.24 -19.01
C ILE A 179 16.06 -2.51 -18.40
N ASP A 180 16.53 -3.77 -18.44
CA ASP A 180 17.84 -4.15 -17.88
C ASP A 180 18.99 -3.44 -18.62
N ARG A 181 18.91 -3.32 -19.95
CA ARG A 181 19.91 -2.60 -20.77
C ARG A 181 19.87 -1.10 -20.50
N ARG A 182 18.68 -0.51 -20.37
CA ARG A 182 18.52 0.92 -20.06
C ARG A 182 19.04 1.23 -18.66
N LEU A 183 18.75 0.39 -17.66
CA LEU A 183 19.26 0.54 -16.30
C LEU A 183 20.79 0.39 -16.26
N ALA A 184 21.36 -0.56 -17.02
CA ALA A 184 22.81 -0.72 -17.11
C ALA A 184 23.48 0.54 -17.71
N ALA A 185 22.91 1.14 -18.75
CA ALA A 185 23.43 2.37 -19.34
C ALA A 185 23.39 3.59 -18.39
N VAL A 186 22.40 3.64 -17.47
CA VAL A 186 22.27 4.72 -16.48
C VAL A 186 23.12 4.45 -15.22
N ALA A 187 23.47 3.17 -14.97
CA ALA A 187 24.20 2.78 -13.77
C ALA A 187 25.60 3.40 -13.67
N ASP A 188 26.24 3.64 -14.81
CA ASP A 188 27.58 4.25 -14.89
C ASP A 188 27.54 5.73 -14.44
N ASP A 189 26.47 6.47 -14.80
CA ASP A 189 26.34 7.90 -14.48
C ASP A 189 25.63 8.13 -13.14
N ARG A 190 24.65 7.29 -12.80
CA ARG A 190 23.77 7.47 -11.63
C ARG A 190 23.50 6.15 -10.89
N PRO A 191 24.48 5.53 -10.24
CA PRO A 191 24.33 4.23 -9.58
C PRO A 191 23.31 4.26 -8.43
N GLY A 192 23.22 5.38 -7.71
CA GLY A 192 22.23 5.56 -6.64
C GLY A 192 20.78 5.47 -7.12
N LEU A 193 20.48 6.09 -8.27
CA LEU A 193 19.15 6.04 -8.87
C LEU A 193 18.78 4.61 -9.26
N VAL A 194 19.68 3.88 -9.90
CA VAL A 194 19.44 2.50 -10.31
C VAL A 194 19.20 1.61 -9.11
N THR A 195 20.01 1.75 -8.05
CA THR A 195 19.83 1.00 -6.80
C THR A 195 18.47 1.29 -6.15
N ALA A 196 18.06 2.56 -6.09
CA ALA A 196 16.77 2.97 -5.56
C ALA A 196 15.59 2.38 -6.36
N LEU A 197 15.64 2.42 -7.70
CA LEU A 197 14.59 1.84 -8.56
C LEU A 197 14.51 0.32 -8.45
N LEU A 198 15.64 -0.38 -8.36
CA LEU A 198 15.68 -1.83 -8.16
C LEU A 198 15.15 -2.20 -6.77
N SER A 199 15.44 -1.40 -5.75
CA SER A 199 14.87 -1.56 -4.40
C SER A 199 13.36 -1.37 -4.41
N PHE A 200 12.87 -0.30 -5.04
CA PHE A 200 11.45 -0.05 -5.26
C PHE A 200 10.76 -1.25 -5.93
N ALA A 201 11.31 -1.73 -7.04
CA ALA A 201 10.72 -2.85 -7.78
C ALA A 201 10.66 -4.13 -6.94
N ARG A 202 11.70 -4.42 -6.15
CA ARG A 202 11.76 -5.57 -5.25
C ARG A 202 10.75 -5.47 -4.12
N SER A 203 10.71 -4.34 -3.43
CA SER A 203 9.79 -4.10 -2.30
C SER A 203 8.33 -4.09 -2.75
N THR A 204 8.02 -3.44 -3.87
CA THR A 204 6.68 -3.42 -4.47
C THR A 204 6.21 -4.82 -4.84
N ARG A 205 7.06 -5.63 -5.48
CA ARG A 205 6.74 -7.02 -5.81
C ARG A 205 6.49 -7.86 -4.57
N SER A 206 7.36 -7.78 -3.57
CA SER A 206 7.20 -8.51 -2.31
C SER A 206 5.88 -8.16 -1.65
N TYR A 207 5.57 -6.88 -1.56
CA TYR A 207 4.30 -6.39 -1.02
C TYR A 207 3.09 -6.95 -1.80
N LEU A 208 3.09 -6.86 -3.13
CA LEU A 208 1.96 -7.34 -3.94
C LEU A 208 1.76 -8.84 -3.83
N VAL A 209 2.83 -9.64 -3.90
CA VAL A 209 2.73 -11.09 -3.76
C VAL A 209 2.15 -11.46 -2.40
N VAL A 210 2.66 -10.86 -1.33
CA VAL A 210 2.17 -11.12 0.02
C VAL A 210 0.71 -10.68 0.16
N SER A 211 0.37 -9.46 -0.24
CA SER A 211 -1.01 -8.95 -0.16
C SER A 211 -1.99 -9.78 -0.99
N THR A 212 -1.57 -10.27 -2.17
CA THR A 212 -2.40 -11.14 -3.01
C THR A 212 -2.63 -12.50 -2.35
N VAL A 213 -1.55 -13.16 -1.90
CA VAL A 213 -1.66 -14.51 -1.33
C VAL A 213 -2.46 -14.47 -0.03
N PHE A 214 -2.10 -13.58 0.89
CA PHE A 214 -2.80 -13.49 2.18
C PHE A 214 -4.20 -12.92 2.03
N GLY A 215 -4.41 -11.94 1.14
CA GLY A 215 -5.74 -11.43 0.82
C GLY A 215 -6.65 -12.51 0.26
N LEU A 216 -6.14 -13.37 -0.63
CA LEU A 216 -6.91 -14.50 -1.16
C LEU A 216 -7.27 -15.52 -0.06
N VAL A 217 -6.33 -15.83 0.82
CA VAL A 217 -6.56 -16.73 1.96
C VAL A 217 -7.62 -16.14 2.90
N VAL A 218 -7.49 -14.86 3.28
CA VAL A 218 -8.47 -14.17 4.13
C VAL A 218 -9.83 -14.13 3.45
N GLY A 219 -9.92 -13.65 2.21
CA GLY A 219 -11.18 -13.55 1.49
C GLY A 219 -11.90 -14.89 1.31
N LEU A 220 -11.15 -15.98 1.07
CA LEU A 220 -11.72 -17.33 0.99
C LEU A 220 -12.24 -17.81 2.34
N LEU A 221 -11.47 -17.62 3.41
CA LEU A 221 -11.88 -18.03 4.76
C LEU A 221 -13.09 -17.22 5.24
N ASP A 222 -13.10 -15.91 5.01
CA ASP A 222 -14.23 -15.04 5.32
C ASP A 222 -15.49 -15.49 4.55
N ALA A 223 -15.36 -15.79 3.24
CA ALA A 223 -16.47 -16.31 2.46
C ALA A 223 -17.02 -17.65 3.01
N VAL A 224 -16.12 -18.56 3.43
CA VAL A 224 -16.52 -19.84 4.04
C VAL A 224 -17.23 -19.62 5.37
N VAL A 225 -16.71 -18.76 6.23
CA VAL A 225 -17.37 -18.42 7.52
C VAL A 225 -18.76 -17.87 7.28
N LEU A 226 -18.90 -16.89 6.38
CA LEU A 226 -20.19 -16.29 6.05
C LEU A 226 -21.18 -17.29 5.47
N ALA A 227 -20.71 -18.22 4.62
CA ALA A 227 -21.53 -19.28 4.08
C ALA A 227 -22.02 -20.26 5.17
N VAL A 228 -21.17 -20.61 6.12
CA VAL A 228 -21.49 -21.50 7.24
C VAL A 228 -22.48 -20.84 8.22
N VAL A 229 -22.31 -19.53 8.50
CA VAL A 229 -23.22 -18.74 9.35
C VAL A 229 -24.57 -18.53 8.64
N GLY A 230 -24.62 -18.58 7.30
CA GLY A 230 -25.82 -18.37 6.50
C GLY A 230 -26.02 -16.91 6.06
N VAL A 231 -24.97 -16.09 6.13
CA VAL A 231 -25.03 -14.69 5.65
C VAL A 231 -25.18 -14.67 4.12
N PRO A 232 -26.12 -13.87 3.57
CA PRO A 232 -26.28 -13.77 2.11
C PRO A 232 -25.04 -13.23 1.40
N LEU A 233 -24.85 -13.71 0.16
CA LEU A 233 -23.77 -13.24 -0.75
C LEU A 233 -22.33 -13.43 -0.18
N PRO A 234 -21.96 -14.59 0.36
CA PRO A 234 -20.66 -14.79 1.01
C PRO A 234 -19.49 -14.54 0.04
N LEU A 235 -19.68 -14.83 -1.25
CA LEU A 235 -18.64 -14.60 -2.27
C LEU A 235 -18.36 -13.10 -2.50
N LEU A 236 -19.39 -12.25 -2.47
CA LEU A 236 -19.22 -10.79 -2.56
C LEU A 236 -18.31 -10.29 -1.45
N TRP A 237 -18.64 -10.70 -0.21
CA TRP A 237 -17.89 -10.24 0.96
C TRP A 237 -16.48 -10.82 1.02
N GLY A 238 -16.26 -12.05 0.54
CA GLY A 238 -14.93 -12.61 0.37
C GLY A 238 -14.09 -11.86 -0.66
N VAL A 239 -14.68 -11.47 -1.80
CA VAL A 239 -14.00 -10.61 -2.79
C VAL A 239 -13.72 -9.22 -2.22
N LEU A 240 -14.67 -8.64 -1.47
CA LEU A 240 -14.45 -7.36 -0.80
C LEU A 240 -13.28 -7.46 0.20
N ALA A 241 -13.25 -8.50 1.04
CA ALA A 241 -12.15 -8.73 1.98
C ALA A 241 -10.79 -8.91 1.26
N PHE A 242 -10.78 -9.63 0.14
CA PHE A 242 -9.60 -9.76 -0.72
C PHE A 242 -9.11 -8.40 -1.24
N LEU A 243 -10.00 -7.59 -1.81
CA LEU A 243 -9.65 -6.27 -2.38
C LEU A 243 -9.21 -5.28 -1.30
N THR A 244 -9.93 -5.26 -0.17
CA THR A 244 -9.62 -4.34 0.93
C THR A 244 -8.34 -4.72 1.67
N ASN A 245 -7.86 -5.96 1.56
CA ASN A 245 -6.59 -6.40 2.15
C ASN A 245 -5.35 -5.66 1.59
N TYR A 246 -5.48 -5.03 0.41
CA TYR A 246 -4.43 -4.13 -0.11
C TYR A 246 -4.38 -2.77 0.58
N VAL A 247 -5.39 -2.44 1.39
CA VAL A 247 -5.46 -1.17 2.12
C VAL A 247 -5.13 -1.42 3.59
N PRO A 248 -3.90 -1.12 4.06
CA PRO A 248 -3.49 -1.46 5.41
C PRO A 248 -4.38 -0.82 6.49
N ASN A 249 -4.72 -1.56 7.52
CA ASN A 249 -5.49 -1.16 8.71
C ASN A 249 -6.95 -0.74 8.44
N VAL A 250 -7.22 0.03 7.40
CA VAL A 250 -8.58 0.50 7.04
C VAL A 250 -9.34 -0.58 6.29
N GLY A 251 -8.64 -1.39 5.50
CA GLY A 251 -9.23 -2.45 4.68
C GLY A 251 -10.03 -3.47 5.49
N PHE A 252 -9.53 -3.85 6.66
CA PHE A 252 -10.23 -4.75 7.57
C PHE A 252 -11.62 -4.22 7.98
N VAL A 253 -11.71 -2.93 8.35
CA VAL A 253 -12.99 -2.32 8.77
C VAL A 253 -13.95 -2.26 7.59
N ILE A 254 -13.48 -1.87 6.39
CA ILE A 254 -14.30 -1.82 5.18
C ILE A 254 -14.79 -3.23 4.79
N GLY A 255 -13.96 -4.25 4.97
CA GLY A 255 -14.30 -5.64 4.68
C GLY A 255 -15.29 -6.26 5.68
N LEU A 256 -15.24 -5.84 6.96
CA LEU A 256 -16.04 -6.38 8.04
C LEU A 256 -17.44 -5.75 8.16
N VAL A 257 -17.52 -4.41 8.07
CA VAL A 257 -18.77 -3.67 8.42
C VAL A 257 -19.97 -4.10 7.57
N PRO A 258 -19.89 -4.19 6.22
CA PRO A 258 -21.04 -4.54 5.42
C PRO A 258 -21.59 -5.96 5.70
N PRO A 259 -20.77 -7.04 5.73
CA PRO A 259 -21.29 -8.38 6.04
C PRO A 259 -21.80 -8.52 7.47
N ALA A 260 -21.22 -7.80 8.45
CA ALA A 260 -21.72 -7.78 9.83
C ALA A 260 -23.10 -7.13 9.92
N LEU A 261 -23.30 -6.00 9.22
CA LEU A 261 -24.61 -5.35 9.13
C LEU A 261 -25.64 -6.24 8.43
N LEU A 262 -25.25 -6.91 7.34
CA LEU A 262 -26.15 -7.83 6.66
C LEU A 262 -26.50 -9.04 7.53
N ALA A 263 -25.54 -9.56 8.32
CA ALA A 263 -25.79 -10.61 9.29
C ALA A 263 -26.81 -10.16 10.35
N LEU A 264 -26.67 -8.93 10.86
CA LEU A 264 -27.64 -8.33 11.79
C LEU A 264 -29.05 -8.28 11.20
N LEU A 265 -29.19 -7.80 9.98
CA LEU A 265 -30.48 -7.63 9.30
C LEU A 265 -31.11 -8.97 8.91
N ALA A 266 -30.30 -9.91 8.41
CA ALA A 266 -30.79 -11.18 7.89
C ALA A 266 -31.04 -12.24 8.97
N LEU A 267 -30.20 -12.29 10.01
CA LEU A 267 -30.15 -13.40 10.97
C LEU A 267 -30.34 -12.91 12.42
N GLY A 268 -29.79 -11.75 12.77
CA GLY A 268 -29.90 -11.16 14.10
C GLY A 268 -28.58 -10.85 14.76
N VAL A 269 -28.66 -10.39 16.03
CA VAL A 269 -27.51 -9.95 16.83
C VAL A 269 -26.51 -11.08 17.11
N PRO A 270 -26.92 -12.31 17.46
CA PRO A 270 -25.97 -13.39 17.73
C PRO A 270 -25.06 -13.70 16.54
N GLU A 271 -25.63 -13.81 15.34
CA GLU A 271 -24.91 -14.13 14.10
C GLU A 271 -24.00 -12.98 13.68
N MET A 272 -24.44 -11.73 13.85
CA MET A 272 -23.57 -10.55 13.66
C MET A 272 -22.33 -10.64 14.56
N LEU A 273 -22.49 -10.97 15.84
CA LEU A 273 -21.37 -11.09 16.77
C LEU A 273 -20.45 -12.26 16.40
N VAL A 274 -20.98 -13.37 15.90
CA VAL A 274 -20.18 -14.49 15.37
C VAL A 274 -19.35 -14.04 14.17
N VAL A 275 -19.94 -13.29 13.22
CA VAL A 275 -19.23 -12.75 12.07
C VAL A 275 -18.10 -11.82 12.50
N ILE A 276 -18.40 -10.86 13.41
CA ILE A 276 -17.38 -9.93 13.92
C ILE A 276 -16.24 -10.70 14.61
N ALA A 277 -16.57 -11.65 15.47
CA ALA A 277 -15.57 -12.44 16.19
C ALA A 277 -14.70 -13.27 15.22
N ALA A 278 -15.32 -13.93 14.22
CA ALA A 278 -14.62 -14.73 13.23
C ALA A 278 -13.65 -13.87 12.39
N TYR A 279 -14.12 -12.72 11.89
CA TYR A 279 -13.27 -11.79 11.13
C TYR A 279 -12.12 -11.26 11.98
N CYS A 280 -12.37 -10.86 13.23
CA CYS A 280 -11.34 -10.43 14.15
C CYS A 280 -10.29 -11.52 14.40
N VAL A 281 -10.71 -12.75 14.66
CA VAL A 281 -9.81 -13.88 14.90
C VAL A 281 -9.01 -14.22 13.64
N LEU A 282 -9.65 -14.34 12.47
CA LEU A 282 -8.99 -14.64 11.22
C LEU A 282 -7.95 -13.58 10.86
N ASN A 283 -8.33 -12.31 10.93
CA ASN A 283 -7.41 -11.21 10.64
C ASN A 283 -6.26 -11.14 11.66
N PHE A 284 -6.55 -11.30 12.94
CA PHE A 284 -5.49 -11.34 13.97
C PHE A 284 -4.51 -12.47 13.73
N VAL A 285 -4.99 -13.70 13.50
CA VAL A 285 -4.14 -14.87 13.26
C VAL A 285 -3.32 -14.69 11.98
N ILE A 286 -3.96 -14.29 10.89
CA ILE A 286 -3.30 -14.20 9.59
C ILE A 286 -2.38 -12.97 9.54
N GLN A 287 -2.88 -11.79 9.86
CA GLN A 287 -2.12 -10.54 9.69
C GLN A 287 -1.09 -10.30 10.81
N SER A 288 -1.39 -10.71 12.05
CA SER A 288 -0.50 -10.44 13.18
C SER A 288 0.47 -11.59 13.50
N LEU A 289 0.09 -12.85 13.25
CA LEU A 289 0.92 -14.01 13.60
C LEU A 289 1.60 -14.65 12.39
N ILE A 290 0.88 -14.80 11.28
CA ILE A 290 1.37 -15.57 10.12
C ILE A 290 2.09 -14.65 9.14
N GLN A 291 1.44 -13.58 8.68
CA GLN A 291 1.95 -12.68 7.65
C GLN A 291 3.34 -12.09 7.97
N PRO A 292 3.65 -11.61 9.20
CA PRO A 292 4.97 -11.05 9.51
C PRO A 292 6.12 -12.03 9.31
N ARG A 293 5.88 -13.35 9.45
CA ARG A 293 6.90 -14.38 9.24
C ARG A 293 7.33 -14.49 7.78
N PHE A 294 6.45 -14.12 6.84
CA PHE A 294 6.69 -14.22 5.39
C PHE A 294 7.08 -12.87 4.77
N VAL A 295 6.62 -11.76 5.34
CA VAL A 295 6.90 -10.41 4.82
C VAL A 295 8.30 -9.96 5.23
N GLY A 296 8.78 -10.31 6.44
CA GLY A 296 9.98 -9.75 7.01
C GLY A 296 9.92 -8.22 7.02
N ASP A 297 11.07 -7.55 7.06
CA ASP A 297 11.18 -6.08 7.00
C ASP A 297 11.05 -5.52 5.56
N SER A 298 10.35 -6.21 4.66
CA SER A 298 10.40 -5.97 3.21
C SER A 298 9.82 -4.62 2.76
N VAL A 299 8.96 -3.98 3.57
CA VAL A 299 8.39 -2.67 3.24
C VAL A 299 9.09 -1.52 3.98
N GLY A 300 9.61 -1.79 5.20
CA GLY A 300 10.42 -0.84 5.98
C GLY A 300 9.75 0.51 6.29
N LEU A 301 8.42 0.61 6.19
CA LEU A 301 7.65 1.82 6.51
C LEU A 301 7.07 1.73 7.92
N ALA A 302 7.14 2.82 8.67
CA ALA A 302 6.46 2.93 9.96
C ALA A 302 4.94 2.92 9.77
N MET A 303 4.20 2.37 10.72
CA MET A 303 2.73 2.28 10.67
C MET A 303 2.07 3.66 10.48
N THR A 304 2.57 4.67 11.18
CA THR A 304 2.10 6.06 11.05
C THR A 304 2.33 6.61 9.64
N THR A 305 3.51 6.35 9.06
CA THR A 305 3.84 6.76 7.69
C THR A 305 2.89 6.09 6.69
N THR A 306 2.60 4.81 6.88
CA THR A 306 1.66 4.05 6.04
C THR A 306 0.25 4.63 6.11
N PHE A 307 -0.23 5.01 7.30
CA PHE A 307 -1.56 5.60 7.47
C PHE A 307 -1.65 6.99 6.82
N ILE A 308 -0.65 7.87 7.06
CA ILE A 308 -0.60 9.20 6.43
C ILE A 308 -0.52 9.07 4.92
N ALA A 309 0.30 8.15 4.41
CA ALA A 309 0.42 7.87 2.99
C ALA A 309 -0.92 7.40 2.40
N LEU A 310 -1.64 6.52 3.09
CA LEU A 310 -2.96 6.05 2.67
C LEU A 310 -3.95 7.22 2.49
N VAL A 311 -4.07 8.07 3.52
CA VAL A 311 -4.98 9.24 3.46
C VAL A 311 -4.56 10.20 2.34
N PHE A 312 -3.26 10.47 2.20
CA PHE A 312 -2.72 11.35 1.17
C PHE A 312 -3.01 10.83 -0.24
N TRP A 313 -2.68 9.57 -0.52
CA TRP A 313 -2.87 8.99 -1.85
C TRP A 313 -4.35 8.74 -2.18
N ALA A 314 -5.17 8.41 -1.18
CA ALA A 314 -6.63 8.32 -1.33
C ALA A 314 -7.23 9.67 -1.69
N TRP A 315 -6.78 10.75 -1.06
CA TRP A 315 -7.20 12.11 -1.40
C TRP A 315 -6.75 12.53 -2.80
N LEU A 316 -5.52 12.17 -3.20
CA LEU A 316 -4.92 12.61 -4.46
C LEU A 316 -5.46 11.84 -5.68
N LEU A 317 -5.54 10.52 -5.61
CA LEU A 317 -5.87 9.61 -6.71
C LEU A 317 -7.17 8.82 -6.50
N GLY A 318 -7.91 9.11 -5.42
CA GLY A 318 -9.15 8.40 -5.10
C GLY A 318 -8.94 6.95 -4.65
N PRO A 319 -9.91 6.03 -4.89
CA PRO A 319 -9.83 4.64 -4.45
C PRO A 319 -8.59 3.88 -4.97
N LEU A 320 -8.15 4.16 -6.21
CA LEU A 320 -6.92 3.58 -6.75
C LEU A 320 -5.69 4.07 -5.97
N GLY A 321 -5.69 5.32 -5.50
CA GLY A 321 -4.64 5.85 -4.65
C GLY A 321 -4.56 5.14 -3.30
N ALA A 322 -5.71 4.82 -2.69
CA ALA A 322 -5.75 4.03 -1.46
C ALA A 322 -5.16 2.63 -1.66
N LEU A 323 -5.54 1.95 -2.73
CA LEU A 323 -5.06 0.60 -3.08
C LEU A 323 -3.56 0.59 -3.39
N LEU A 324 -3.07 1.64 -4.03
CA LEU A 324 -1.67 1.78 -4.45
C LEU A 324 -0.81 2.59 -3.46
N ALA A 325 -1.33 2.92 -2.28
CA ALA A 325 -0.67 3.82 -1.34
C ALA A 325 0.75 3.36 -0.96
N ILE A 326 0.94 2.08 -0.70
CA ILE A 326 2.28 1.53 -0.38
C ILE A 326 3.22 1.59 -1.59
N PRO A 327 2.89 1.08 -2.79
CA PRO A 327 3.74 1.21 -3.96
C PRO A 327 4.07 2.66 -4.33
N LEU A 328 3.09 3.58 -4.25
CA LEU A 328 3.30 5.00 -4.51
C LEU A 328 4.28 5.63 -3.50
N THR A 329 4.14 5.28 -2.23
CA THR A 329 5.05 5.75 -1.18
C THR A 329 6.45 5.18 -1.34
N LEU A 330 6.58 3.90 -1.74
CA LEU A 330 7.87 3.29 -2.05
C LEU A 330 8.55 3.97 -3.24
N LEU A 331 7.79 4.35 -4.29
CA LEU A 331 8.33 5.10 -5.41
C LEU A 331 8.76 6.51 -4.98
N ALA A 332 7.91 7.23 -4.24
CA ALA A 332 8.23 8.55 -3.73
C ALA A 332 9.50 8.51 -2.84
N LYS A 333 9.59 7.52 -1.93
CA LYS A 333 10.78 7.29 -1.13
C LYS A 333 12.01 7.02 -1.99
N ALA A 334 11.91 6.14 -2.98
CA ALA A 334 13.01 5.81 -3.87
C ALA A 334 13.54 7.04 -4.62
N LEU A 335 12.65 7.88 -5.16
CA LEU A 335 13.03 9.05 -5.96
C LEU A 335 13.46 10.27 -5.13
N LEU A 336 12.86 10.49 -3.95
CA LEU A 336 13.07 11.70 -3.16
C LEU A 336 14.09 11.51 -2.02
N VAL A 337 14.24 10.27 -1.52
CA VAL A 337 15.07 9.99 -0.35
C VAL A 337 16.25 9.09 -0.70
N ASP A 338 16.02 7.96 -1.37
CA ASP A 338 17.06 6.95 -1.56
C ASP A 338 18.08 7.36 -2.65
N VAL A 339 17.72 8.31 -3.53
CA VAL A 339 18.63 8.87 -4.55
C VAL A 339 19.60 9.89 -3.94
N ASP A 340 19.23 10.59 -2.87
CA ASP A 340 20.06 11.63 -2.24
C ASP A 340 20.89 11.04 -1.09
N PRO A 341 22.24 10.98 -1.23
CA PRO A 341 23.11 10.47 -0.16
C PRO A 341 23.06 11.29 1.14
N THR A 342 22.54 12.53 1.09
CA THR A 342 22.46 13.42 2.26
C THR A 342 21.14 13.28 3.03
N ALA A 343 20.16 12.56 2.49
CA ALA A 343 18.81 12.42 3.04
C ALA A 343 18.66 11.31 4.10
N HIS A 344 19.76 10.88 4.77
CA HIS A 344 19.71 9.82 5.81
C HIS A 344 18.72 10.12 6.95
N TRP A 345 18.51 11.40 7.28
CA TRP A 345 17.55 11.83 8.29
C TRP A 345 16.08 11.48 7.90
N ALA A 346 15.75 11.56 6.62
CA ALA A 346 14.41 11.23 6.12
C ALA A 346 14.15 9.73 6.18
N THR A 347 15.17 8.91 5.92
CA THR A 347 15.11 7.45 6.07
C THR A 347 14.88 7.05 7.53
N ALA A 348 15.50 7.76 8.48
CA ALA A 348 15.32 7.51 9.91
C ALA A 348 13.92 7.90 10.42
N LEU A 349 13.28 8.90 9.80
CA LEU A 349 11.92 9.33 10.17
C LEU A 349 10.82 8.51 9.50
N ALA A 350 11.03 8.09 8.26
CA ALA A 350 10.03 7.35 7.49
C ALA A 350 10.10 5.83 7.68
N GLY A 351 11.26 5.32 8.11
CA GLY A 351 11.50 3.89 8.31
C GLY A 351 10.92 3.37 9.63
N SER A 352 10.53 2.09 9.66
CA SER A 352 10.37 1.37 10.91
C SER A 352 11.74 1.32 11.62
N LEU A 353 11.79 1.56 12.92
CA LEU A 353 12.96 1.29 13.73
C LEU A 353 13.24 -0.22 13.64
N ALA A 354 14.11 -0.62 12.72
CA ALA A 354 14.61 -1.98 12.72
C ALA A 354 15.19 -2.25 14.12
N PRO A 355 14.88 -3.40 14.76
CA PRO A 355 15.52 -3.77 16.00
C PRO A 355 17.00 -3.69 15.72
N GLU A 356 17.67 -2.81 16.48
CA GLU A 356 19.07 -2.46 16.43
C GLU A 356 19.89 -3.64 15.92
N GLN A 357 20.40 -3.57 14.68
CA GLN A 357 21.30 -4.59 14.16
C GLN A 357 22.39 -4.67 15.20
N ARG A 358 22.35 -5.72 16.02
CA ARG A 358 23.35 -6.00 17.03
C ARG A 358 24.68 -5.86 16.32
N ALA A 359 25.38 -4.76 16.61
CA ALA A 359 26.71 -4.50 16.09
C ALA A 359 27.49 -5.79 16.21
N PRO A 360 28.10 -6.29 15.14
CA PRO A 360 28.74 -7.59 15.16
C PRO A 360 29.72 -7.56 16.34
N ARG A 361 29.65 -8.57 17.21
CA ARG A 361 30.42 -8.74 18.46
C ARG A 361 31.97 -8.74 18.25
N ARG A 362 32.46 -8.08 17.20
CA ARG A 362 33.90 -7.88 16.93
C ARG A 362 34.60 -7.00 17.97
N GLY A 363 33.90 -6.08 18.64
CA GLY A 363 34.52 -5.21 19.65
C GLY A 363 34.86 -5.93 20.98
N ARG A 364 34.19 -7.01 21.34
CA ARG A 364 34.46 -7.72 22.60
C ARG A 364 35.66 -8.64 22.51
N ARG A 365 35.94 -9.25 21.35
CA ARG A 365 37.17 -10.06 21.14
C ARG A 365 38.41 -9.19 20.99
N ALA A 366 38.32 -7.99 20.42
CA ALA A 366 39.45 -7.05 20.34
C ALA A 366 39.84 -6.45 21.72
N ARG A 367 38.86 -6.31 22.63
CA ARG A 367 39.16 -5.83 23.99
C ARG A 367 39.71 -6.96 24.92
N ALA A 368 39.29 -8.21 24.73
CA ALA A 368 39.85 -9.34 25.41
C ALA A 368 41.29 -9.67 24.96
N ALA A 369 41.60 -9.40 23.67
CA ALA A 369 42.98 -9.56 23.16
C ALA A 369 43.93 -8.43 23.59
N ARG A 370 43.43 -7.25 23.97
CA ARG A 370 44.25 -6.15 24.49
C ARG A 370 44.47 -6.21 26.03
N GLY A 371 43.75 -7.07 26.76
CA GLY A 371 43.90 -7.29 28.19
C GLY A 371 44.94 -8.35 28.58
N ALA A 372 45.45 -9.11 27.62
CA ALA A 372 46.55 -10.04 27.84
C ALA A 372 47.88 -9.33 27.52
N ALA A 373 48.42 -8.63 28.51
CA ALA A 373 49.77 -8.12 28.45
C ALA A 373 50.77 -9.28 28.30
N PRO A 374 51.72 -9.20 27.34
CA PRO A 374 52.74 -10.25 27.26
C PRO A 374 53.65 -10.19 28.50
N ALA A 375 53.77 -11.34 29.16
CA ALA A 375 54.75 -11.53 30.25
C ALA A 375 56.15 -11.20 29.73
N THR A 376 56.85 -10.30 30.41
CA THR A 376 58.25 -9.93 30.18
C THR A 376 59.11 -11.19 30.30
N PRO A 377 60.03 -11.50 29.34
CA PRO A 377 60.97 -12.57 29.49
C PRO A 377 62.01 -12.27 30.55
N PRO A 378 62.53 -13.24 31.29
CA PRO A 378 63.52 -13.03 32.36
C PRO A 378 64.85 -12.52 31.80
N THR A 379 65.38 -11.50 32.44
CA THR A 379 66.66 -10.86 32.12
C THR A 379 67.79 -11.85 32.34
N THR A 380 68.47 -12.27 31.31
CA THR A 380 69.66 -13.12 31.36
C THR A 380 70.85 -12.26 31.86
N VAL A 381 71.31 -12.51 33.06
CA VAL A 381 72.56 -11.90 33.61
C VAL A 381 73.74 -12.56 32.91
N VAL A 382 74.45 -11.79 32.09
CA VAL A 382 75.75 -12.20 31.50
C VAL A 382 76.82 -11.91 32.56
N VAL A 383 77.44 -12.93 33.10
CA VAL A 383 78.63 -12.85 33.95
C VAL A 383 79.87 -12.81 33.04
N PRO A 384 80.78 -11.80 33.14
CA PRO A 384 82.03 -11.80 32.39
C PRO A 384 83.03 -12.80 33.00
N ARG A 385 83.57 -13.68 32.17
CA ARG A 385 84.75 -14.47 32.50
C ARG A 385 86.00 -13.69 32.16
N SER A 386 86.87 -13.61 33.12
CA SER A 386 88.23 -13.14 33.06
C SER A 386 89.14 -13.97 32.13
#